data_228fdd61e435ddfa413a907dced15563
#
_entry.id   228fdd61e435ddfa413a907dced15563
#
_cell.length_a   1.000
_cell.length_b   1.000
_cell.length_c   1.000
_cell.angle_alpha   90.00
_cell.angle_beta   90.00
_cell.angle_gamma   90.00
#
_symmetry.space_group_name_H-M   'P 1'
#
loop_
_entity.id
_entity.type
_entity.pdbx_description
1 polymer ?
#
loop_
_entity_poly.entity_id
_entity_poly.type
_entity_poly.pdbx_seq_one_letter_code
_entity_poly.pdbx_strand_id
1 'polypeptide(L)'
;MPQWLLSAIFAVEFLGESIIWKEMKLKFVLAMVTALPLAFMACKKEQGPNPGKDATVRIAVLLPDGTPVPGAEVRVYDETGGKALEKNPFAAPLETLTAGADGVVQYTMRVDRWFSGAKQRYVTFAVLQGTGDNYHLWSVGRTVEVGRSQRAEIRLEELDEKPGVPSDPGPVSLRVSRQPDKLVYCLGEPLDLTGLEVMGRYEDDKEQAVEVTPAQVKGFSSERPAGELELTIEVGDRETSFTVTVLPVRVENGVLTEVWPEADEIVLPEIVREIPEKAFAARRIKSIKLNEGLRTIGEMAFCGASVPEIILPASLEQLGDHAFYHCAGLTRVDMSRTQLAALPKNLFAYADIEQIVWPARLAEIGTQAFLGTGRLKRVEIPETVRKIGFEAFRESTVESVVLPDGVTEIAGRAFYLCASLVEVSVHGASGDTADGALRGSCFVGCPSLERLAIPRSIRTLEQGLLSGNTRVSSIVIPAGVGEIAFGAFDNTRIREVRVEAATPPVAGLILDQWYGFPKDVEKIIVPAGTADAYKKAAGWSRFADRIE
;
A
#
# COMPACT_ATOMS: atom_id res chain seq x y z
N MET A 1 -17.71 31.18 4.11
CA MET A 1 -18.12 29.84 3.68
C MET A 1 -17.09 28.85 4.20
N PRO A 2 -17.47 27.75 4.83
CA PRO A 2 -16.51 26.79 5.42
C PRO A 2 -15.73 26.06 4.32
N GLN A 3 -14.44 25.86 4.56
CA GLN A 3 -13.49 25.23 3.63
C GLN A 3 -13.87 23.83 3.12
N TRP A 4 -14.75 23.11 3.80
CA TRP A 4 -15.21 21.80 3.37
C TRP A 4 -16.19 21.83 2.18
N LEU A 5 -16.79 22.97 1.87
CA LEU A 5 -17.71 23.13 0.72
C LEU A 5 -16.94 23.28 -0.61
N LEU A 6 -15.70 23.78 -0.57
CA LEU A 6 -14.84 23.91 -1.75
C LEU A 6 -14.25 22.56 -2.18
N SER A 7 -14.00 21.66 -1.22
CA SER A 7 -13.50 20.31 -1.52
C SER A 7 -14.53 19.41 -2.21
N ALA A 8 -15.82 19.66 -1.98
CA ALA A 8 -16.90 18.90 -2.60
C ALA A 8 -17.18 19.35 -4.05
N ILE A 9 -16.87 20.60 -4.41
CA ILE A 9 -17.10 21.14 -5.76
C ILE A 9 -16.01 20.66 -6.73
N PHE A 10 -14.76 20.52 -6.27
CA PHE A 10 -13.66 20.04 -7.12
C PHE A 10 -13.71 18.54 -7.42
N ALA A 11 -14.40 17.74 -6.60
CA ALA A 11 -14.59 16.30 -6.86
C ALA A 11 -15.62 16.00 -7.97
N VAL A 12 -16.43 16.98 -8.37
CA VAL A 12 -17.53 16.79 -9.34
C VAL A 12 -17.11 17.14 -10.78
N GLU A 13 -16.06 17.93 -10.96
CA GLU A 13 -15.64 18.39 -12.31
C GLU A 13 -14.70 17.41 -13.07
N PHE A 14 -14.21 16.36 -12.41
CA PHE A 14 -13.28 15.42 -13.05
C PHE A 14 -13.91 14.10 -13.56
N LEU A 15 -15.23 13.91 -13.33
CA LEU A 15 -15.94 12.75 -13.87
C LEU A 15 -16.96 13.23 -14.92
N GLY A 16 -16.52 13.25 -16.17
CA GLY A 16 -17.40 13.47 -17.34
C GLY A 16 -18.40 12.32 -17.50
N GLU A 17 -19.38 12.26 -16.62
CA GLU A 17 -20.50 11.32 -16.78
C GLU A 17 -21.71 12.01 -17.40
N SER A 18 -22.22 11.45 -18.49
CA SER A 18 -23.41 11.93 -19.20
C SER A 18 -24.67 11.85 -18.31
N ILE A 19 -25.60 12.76 -18.55
CA ILE A 19 -26.90 12.89 -17.84
C ILE A 19 -27.69 11.57 -17.77
N ILE A 20 -27.49 10.65 -18.69
CA ILE A 20 -28.14 9.34 -18.76
C ILE A 20 -27.77 8.42 -17.58
N TRP A 21 -26.55 8.53 -17.02
CA TRP A 21 -26.10 7.73 -15.88
C TRP A 21 -26.69 8.16 -14.53
N LYS A 22 -27.02 9.44 -14.38
CA LYS A 22 -27.64 9.94 -13.13
C LYS A 22 -29.09 9.46 -12.98
N GLU A 23 -29.84 9.35 -14.05
CA GLU A 23 -31.22 8.84 -14.00
C GLU A 23 -31.27 7.31 -13.73
N MET A 24 -30.29 6.54 -14.21
CA MET A 24 -30.22 5.11 -13.92
C MET A 24 -29.88 4.82 -12.46
N LYS A 25 -28.95 5.56 -11.83
CA LYS A 25 -28.62 5.37 -10.41
C LYS A 25 -29.78 5.72 -9.49
N LEU A 26 -30.54 6.76 -9.79
CA LEU A 26 -31.71 7.14 -8.99
C LEU A 26 -32.85 6.13 -9.09
N LYS A 27 -33.07 5.51 -10.23
CA LYS A 27 -34.06 4.42 -10.41
C LYS A 27 -33.65 3.13 -9.73
N PHE A 28 -32.33 2.84 -9.64
CA PHE A 28 -31.81 1.65 -8.93
C PHE A 28 -31.93 1.79 -7.41
N VAL A 29 -31.68 2.97 -6.86
CA VAL A 29 -31.83 3.25 -5.42
C VAL A 29 -33.32 3.26 -5.02
N LEU A 30 -34.20 3.79 -5.86
CA LEU A 30 -35.65 3.78 -5.59
C LEU A 30 -36.26 2.37 -5.68
N ALA A 31 -35.73 1.50 -6.57
CA ALA A 31 -36.16 0.11 -6.69
C ALA A 31 -35.69 -0.75 -5.50
N MET A 32 -34.56 -0.44 -4.87
CA MET A 32 -34.11 -1.14 -3.65
C MET A 32 -34.90 -0.75 -2.41
N VAL A 33 -35.37 0.49 -2.29
CA VAL A 33 -36.10 0.96 -1.10
C VAL A 33 -37.56 0.47 -1.11
N THR A 34 -38.16 0.22 -2.28
CA THR A 34 -39.55 -0.27 -2.40
C THR A 34 -39.69 -1.79 -2.42
N ALA A 35 -38.58 -2.55 -2.59
CA ALA A 35 -38.62 -4.03 -2.61
C ALA A 35 -38.37 -4.69 -1.25
N LEU A 36 -37.99 -3.93 -0.21
CA LEU A 36 -37.64 -4.49 1.11
C LEU A 36 -38.82 -4.91 2.03
N PRO A 37 -40.10 -4.47 1.87
CA PRO A 37 -41.14 -4.93 2.77
C PRO A 37 -41.85 -6.21 2.34
N LEU A 38 -41.65 -6.75 1.15
CA LEU A 38 -42.37 -7.93 0.67
C LEU A 38 -41.59 -9.25 0.70
N ALA A 39 -40.30 -9.22 1.05
CA ALA A 39 -39.46 -10.42 1.13
C ALA A 39 -39.48 -11.10 2.51
N PHE A 40 -40.20 -10.56 3.53
CA PHE A 40 -40.22 -11.12 4.88
C PHE A 40 -41.46 -12.01 5.18
N MET A 41 -42.30 -12.28 4.19
CA MET A 41 -43.46 -13.19 4.35
C MET A 41 -43.51 -14.33 3.34
N ALA A 42 -42.37 -14.81 2.86
CA ALA A 42 -42.32 -16.12 2.22
C ALA A 42 -41.75 -17.12 3.23
N CYS A 43 -42.63 -18.00 3.76
CA CYS A 43 -42.22 -19.19 4.50
C CYS A 43 -41.04 -19.85 3.75
N LYS A 44 -39.84 -19.77 4.34
CA LYS A 44 -38.73 -20.64 3.95
C LYS A 44 -39.18 -22.07 4.22
N LYS A 45 -39.67 -22.79 3.19
CA LYS A 45 -39.42 -24.22 3.13
C LYS A 45 -37.90 -24.37 3.28
N GLU A 46 -37.47 -25.01 4.36
CA GLU A 46 -36.09 -25.50 4.46
C GLU A 46 -35.84 -26.36 3.20
N GLN A 47 -35.16 -25.79 2.24
CA GLN A 47 -34.50 -26.61 1.22
C GLN A 47 -33.35 -27.26 1.96
N GLY A 48 -33.55 -28.51 2.36
CA GLY A 48 -32.52 -29.37 2.87
C GLY A 48 -31.31 -29.38 1.89
N PRO A 49 -30.12 -29.70 2.35
CA PRO A 49 -28.93 -29.78 1.53
C PRO A 49 -29.23 -30.62 0.29
N ASN A 50 -28.74 -30.17 -0.87
CA ASN A 50 -29.00 -30.74 -2.17
C ASN A 50 -28.72 -32.26 -2.13
N PRO A 51 -29.74 -33.13 -2.27
CA PRO A 51 -29.59 -34.57 -2.07
C PRO A 51 -28.61 -35.11 -3.12
N GLY A 52 -27.42 -35.43 -2.70
CA GLY A 52 -26.37 -36.00 -3.55
C GLY A 52 -24.97 -35.41 -3.37
N LYS A 53 -24.76 -34.43 -2.47
CA LYS A 53 -23.42 -33.88 -2.22
C LYS A 53 -22.97 -34.05 -0.77
N ASP A 54 -23.23 -33.13 0.11
CA ASP A 54 -22.73 -33.15 1.48
C ASP A 54 -23.76 -33.68 2.45
N ALA A 55 -23.30 -34.31 3.54
CA ALA A 55 -24.16 -34.71 4.64
C ALA A 55 -23.87 -33.84 5.88
N THR A 56 -24.89 -33.62 6.72
CA THR A 56 -24.73 -32.83 7.94
C THR A 56 -25.15 -33.63 9.18
N VAL A 57 -24.38 -33.50 10.26
CA VAL A 57 -24.76 -34.02 11.57
C VAL A 57 -24.84 -32.86 12.54
N ARG A 58 -25.98 -32.72 13.22
CA ARG A 58 -26.13 -31.77 14.33
C ARG A 58 -26.00 -32.55 15.65
N ILE A 59 -25.04 -32.17 16.44
CA ILE A 59 -24.69 -32.81 17.71
C ILE A 59 -25.10 -31.88 18.83
N ALA A 60 -26.04 -32.30 19.70
CA ALA A 60 -26.36 -31.60 20.93
C ALA A 60 -25.54 -32.20 22.08
N VAL A 61 -24.88 -31.34 22.84
CA VAL A 61 -24.22 -31.71 24.10
C VAL A 61 -25.10 -31.24 25.26
N LEU A 62 -25.54 -32.17 26.08
CA LEU A 62 -26.53 -31.93 27.10
C LEU A 62 -26.06 -32.51 28.46
N LEU A 63 -26.43 -31.86 29.55
CA LEU A 63 -26.39 -32.44 30.87
C LEU A 63 -27.46 -33.55 31.02
N PRO A 64 -27.43 -34.37 32.10
CA PRO A 64 -28.41 -35.42 32.32
C PRO A 64 -29.86 -34.92 32.34
N ASP A 65 -30.10 -33.73 32.87
CA ASP A 65 -31.41 -33.06 32.92
C ASP A 65 -31.88 -32.48 31.58
N GLY A 66 -31.06 -32.58 30.53
CA GLY A 66 -31.33 -32.03 29.20
C GLY A 66 -30.91 -30.58 29.00
N THR A 67 -30.24 -29.96 29.96
CA THR A 67 -29.71 -28.60 29.83
C THR A 67 -28.58 -28.57 28.81
N PRO A 68 -28.61 -27.65 27.84
CA PRO A 68 -27.49 -27.49 26.86
C PRO A 68 -26.17 -27.12 27.54
N VAL A 69 -25.05 -27.61 26.98
CA VAL A 69 -23.69 -27.29 27.44
C VAL A 69 -22.98 -26.38 26.40
N PRO A 70 -23.09 -25.05 26.56
CA PRO A 70 -22.39 -24.11 25.67
C PRO A 70 -20.88 -24.26 25.79
N GLY A 71 -20.18 -24.07 24.67
CA GLY A 71 -18.73 -24.11 24.67
C GLY A 71 -18.11 -25.53 24.76
N ALA A 72 -18.93 -26.59 24.81
CA ALA A 72 -18.41 -27.95 24.83
C ALA A 72 -17.58 -28.27 23.57
N GLU A 73 -16.38 -28.81 23.76
CA GLU A 73 -15.55 -29.27 22.67
C GLU A 73 -15.96 -30.64 22.17
N VAL A 74 -16.41 -30.73 20.93
CA VAL A 74 -16.79 -31.96 20.26
C VAL A 74 -15.71 -32.40 19.29
N ARG A 75 -15.04 -33.50 19.56
CA ARG A 75 -14.00 -34.12 18.75
C ARG A 75 -14.63 -35.05 17.72
N VAL A 76 -14.15 -35.00 16.49
CA VAL A 76 -14.68 -35.76 15.35
C VAL A 76 -13.65 -36.81 14.92
N TYR A 77 -14.11 -38.04 14.75
CA TYR A 77 -13.29 -39.19 14.33
C TYR A 77 -13.94 -39.93 13.17
N ASP A 78 -13.16 -40.39 12.21
CA ASP A 78 -13.60 -41.40 11.24
C ASP A 78 -13.66 -42.80 11.88
N GLU A 79 -14.00 -43.80 11.10
CA GLU A 79 -14.09 -45.18 11.58
C GLU A 79 -12.78 -45.71 12.19
N THR A 80 -11.63 -45.30 11.64
CA THR A 80 -10.30 -45.70 12.13
C THR A 80 -9.97 -44.96 13.42
N GLY A 81 -10.18 -43.65 13.45
CA GLY A 81 -10.01 -42.81 14.64
C GLY A 81 -10.95 -43.18 15.77
N GLY A 82 -12.19 -43.54 15.47
CA GLY A 82 -13.15 -44.05 16.46
C GLY A 82 -12.70 -45.35 17.13
N LYS A 83 -12.16 -46.31 16.37
CA LYS A 83 -11.54 -47.52 16.91
C LYS A 83 -10.27 -47.24 17.70
N ALA A 84 -9.50 -46.22 17.33
CA ALA A 84 -8.34 -45.78 18.12
C ALA A 84 -8.78 -45.14 19.44
N LEU A 85 -9.86 -44.39 19.46
CA LEU A 85 -10.46 -43.76 20.65
C LEU A 85 -10.90 -44.77 21.70
N GLU A 86 -11.41 -45.95 21.27
CA GLU A 86 -11.76 -47.07 22.18
C GLU A 86 -10.55 -47.60 22.96
N LYS A 87 -9.35 -47.48 22.38
CA LYS A 87 -8.09 -47.99 22.99
C LYS A 87 -7.31 -46.91 23.71
N ASN A 88 -7.42 -45.65 23.23
CA ASN A 88 -6.75 -44.49 23.77
C ASN A 88 -7.73 -43.31 23.75
N PRO A 89 -8.25 -42.88 24.90
CA PRO A 89 -9.18 -41.74 25.01
C PRO A 89 -8.62 -40.42 24.50
N PHE A 90 -7.28 -40.31 24.41
CA PHE A 90 -6.56 -39.16 23.92
C PHE A 90 -6.14 -39.28 22.44
N ALA A 91 -6.69 -40.25 21.70
CA ALA A 91 -6.44 -40.37 20.28
C ALA A 91 -6.73 -39.05 19.56
N ALA A 92 -5.83 -38.66 18.65
CA ALA A 92 -5.96 -37.41 17.91
C ALA A 92 -7.23 -37.39 17.06
N PRO A 93 -8.11 -36.36 17.20
CA PRO A 93 -9.29 -36.22 16.37
C PRO A 93 -8.94 -35.74 14.96
N LEU A 94 -9.84 -35.94 14.02
CA LEU A 94 -9.75 -35.30 12.70
C LEU A 94 -10.00 -33.81 12.77
N GLU A 95 -10.89 -33.41 13.68
CA GLU A 95 -11.32 -32.03 13.87
C GLU A 95 -11.95 -31.87 15.27
N THR A 96 -11.81 -30.71 15.86
CA THR A 96 -12.46 -30.33 17.11
C THR A 96 -13.37 -29.12 16.84
N LEU A 97 -14.59 -29.16 17.33
CA LEU A 97 -15.62 -28.16 17.13
C LEU A 97 -16.15 -27.68 18.48
N THR A 98 -16.53 -26.41 18.57
CA THR A 98 -17.06 -25.82 19.80
C THR A 98 -18.58 -25.64 19.71
N ALA A 99 -19.30 -26.07 20.70
CA ALA A 99 -20.75 -25.94 20.76
C ALA A 99 -21.18 -24.47 20.94
N GLY A 100 -22.21 -24.07 20.22
CA GLY A 100 -22.82 -22.75 20.34
C GLY A 100 -23.51 -22.52 21.69
N ALA A 101 -24.11 -21.34 21.86
CA ALA A 101 -24.88 -20.98 23.07
C ALA A 101 -26.09 -21.92 23.35
N ASP A 102 -26.55 -22.63 22.32
CA ASP A 102 -27.58 -23.66 22.39
C ASP A 102 -27.06 -25.07 22.69
N GLY A 103 -25.75 -25.21 22.96
CA GLY A 103 -25.09 -26.48 23.19
C GLY A 103 -24.97 -27.35 21.93
N VAL A 104 -25.18 -26.80 20.71
CA VAL A 104 -25.24 -27.56 19.48
C VAL A 104 -24.03 -27.26 18.58
N VAL A 105 -23.51 -28.33 18.00
CA VAL A 105 -22.50 -28.28 16.93
C VAL A 105 -23.12 -28.80 15.64
N GLN A 106 -22.82 -28.16 14.52
CA GLN A 106 -23.16 -28.67 13.18
C GLN A 106 -21.89 -29.07 12.44
N TYR A 107 -21.77 -30.34 12.10
CA TYR A 107 -20.65 -30.87 11.32
C TYR A 107 -21.08 -31.20 9.89
N THR A 108 -20.34 -30.72 8.89
CA THR A 108 -20.62 -31.00 7.48
C THR A 108 -19.60 -31.98 6.94
N MET A 109 -20.07 -33.18 6.59
CA MET A 109 -19.28 -34.23 5.95
C MET A 109 -19.26 -34.03 4.44
N ARG A 110 -18.22 -33.41 3.91
CA ARG A 110 -18.06 -33.15 2.47
C ARG A 110 -17.91 -34.45 1.69
N VAL A 111 -18.65 -34.56 0.57
CA VAL A 111 -18.69 -35.77 -0.23
C VAL A 111 -17.34 -36.20 -0.79
N ASP A 112 -16.53 -35.22 -1.21
CA ASP A 112 -15.20 -35.42 -1.78
C ASP A 112 -14.19 -35.96 -0.76
N ARG A 113 -14.31 -35.57 0.51
CA ARG A 113 -13.42 -35.97 1.59
C ARG A 113 -13.87 -37.23 2.32
N TRP A 114 -15.16 -37.33 2.60
CA TRP A 114 -15.68 -38.39 3.48
C TRP A 114 -16.19 -39.62 2.74
N PHE A 115 -16.84 -39.43 1.59
CA PHE A 115 -17.57 -40.54 1.01
C PHE A 115 -16.80 -41.30 -0.07
N SER A 116 -15.94 -40.65 -0.87
CA SER A 116 -15.07 -41.31 -1.89
C SER A 116 -15.79 -42.42 -2.67
N GLY A 117 -17.03 -42.17 -3.11
CA GLY A 117 -17.88 -43.15 -3.80
C GLY A 117 -18.72 -44.07 -2.91
N ALA A 118 -18.55 -44.06 -1.60
CA ALA A 118 -19.40 -44.83 -0.67
C ALA A 118 -20.74 -44.10 -0.43
N LYS A 119 -21.80 -44.88 -0.24
CA LYS A 119 -23.13 -44.30 0.07
C LYS A 119 -23.30 -43.89 1.54
N GLN A 120 -22.49 -44.45 2.43
CA GLN A 120 -22.53 -44.17 3.86
C GLN A 120 -21.15 -44.26 4.49
N ARG A 121 -20.94 -43.55 5.60
CA ARG A 121 -19.73 -43.57 6.43
C ARG A 121 -20.07 -43.54 7.91
N TYR A 122 -19.28 -44.21 8.71
CA TYR A 122 -19.37 -44.16 10.16
C TYR A 122 -18.50 -43.02 10.69
N VAL A 123 -19.03 -42.19 11.57
CA VAL A 123 -18.37 -41.07 12.24
C VAL A 123 -18.65 -41.15 13.74
N THR A 124 -17.63 -40.92 14.56
CA THR A 124 -17.75 -40.81 16.01
C THR A 124 -17.56 -39.38 16.45
N PHE A 125 -18.46 -38.89 17.29
CA PHE A 125 -18.35 -37.61 17.98
C PHE A 125 -18.09 -37.88 19.43
N ALA A 126 -17.14 -37.18 20.05
CA ALA A 126 -16.80 -37.40 21.46
C ALA A 126 -16.56 -36.08 22.17
N VAL A 127 -16.93 -36.01 23.43
CA VAL A 127 -16.53 -34.99 24.38
C VAL A 127 -15.60 -35.64 25.39
N LEU A 128 -14.41 -35.07 25.55
CA LEU A 128 -13.42 -35.49 26.52
C LEU A 128 -13.23 -34.39 27.54
N GLN A 129 -13.35 -34.71 28.79
CA GLN A 129 -13.14 -33.80 29.92
C GLN A 129 -12.10 -34.41 30.87
N GLY A 130 -11.12 -33.61 31.29
CA GLY A 130 -10.00 -34.07 32.12
C GLY A 130 -8.77 -34.55 31.34
N THR A 131 -7.72 -34.90 32.05
CA THR A 131 -6.40 -35.31 31.50
C THR A 131 -5.79 -36.48 32.27
N GLY A 132 -4.85 -37.19 31.69
CA GLY A 132 -4.16 -38.32 32.31
C GLY A 132 -5.14 -39.45 32.74
N ASP A 133 -5.02 -39.91 33.96
CA ASP A 133 -5.90 -40.99 34.52
C ASP A 133 -7.26 -40.46 35.01
N ASN A 134 -7.45 -39.14 35.02
CA ASN A 134 -8.68 -38.47 35.46
C ASN A 134 -9.41 -37.85 34.26
N TYR A 135 -9.95 -38.70 33.40
CA TYR A 135 -10.72 -38.25 32.25
C TYR A 135 -12.12 -38.86 32.23
N HIS A 136 -13.02 -38.15 31.58
CA HIS A 136 -14.34 -38.64 31.22
C HIS A 136 -14.53 -38.50 29.73
N LEU A 137 -14.95 -39.58 29.10
CA LEU A 137 -15.15 -39.64 27.64
C LEU A 137 -16.61 -40.06 27.38
N TRP A 138 -17.35 -39.15 26.76
CA TRP A 138 -18.67 -39.44 26.23
C TRP A 138 -18.58 -39.45 24.71
N SER A 139 -19.10 -40.47 24.06
CA SER A 139 -19.07 -40.57 22.62
C SER A 139 -20.36 -41.09 22.03
N VAL A 140 -20.63 -40.69 20.80
CA VAL A 140 -21.76 -41.18 20.01
C VAL A 140 -21.30 -41.45 18.58
N GLY A 141 -21.51 -42.69 18.16
CA GLY A 141 -21.27 -43.08 16.77
C GLY A 141 -22.52 -42.95 15.90
N ARG A 142 -22.35 -42.57 14.64
CA ARG A 142 -23.41 -42.50 13.65
C ARG A 142 -22.98 -43.01 12.30
N THR A 143 -23.84 -43.81 11.67
CA THR A 143 -23.70 -44.10 10.23
C THR A 143 -24.41 -43.02 9.46
N VAL A 144 -23.68 -42.23 8.69
CA VAL A 144 -24.19 -41.09 7.95
C VAL A 144 -24.26 -41.43 6.46
N GLU A 145 -25.45 -41.22 5.87
CA GLU A 145 -25.66 -41.39 4.42
C GLU A 145 -25.36 -40.10 3.67
N VAL A 146 -24.80 -40.22 2.48
CA VAL A 146 -24.51 -39.09 1.62
C VAL A 146 -25.77 -38.26 1.35
N GLY A 147 -25.64 -36.94 1.46
CA GLY A 147 -26.74 -36.00 1.22
C GLY A 147 -27.84 -35.94 2.28
N ARG A 148 -27.67 -36.60 3.41
CA ARG A 148 -28.68 -36.58 4.50
C ARG A 148 -28.21 -35.77 5.70
N SER A 149 -29.17 -35.14 6.36
CA SER A 149 -29.00 -34.51 7.68
C SER A 149 -29.45 -35.44 8.78
N GLN A 150 -28.62 -35.54 9.83
CA GLN A 150 -28.91 -36.38 11.01
C GLN A 150 -28.72 -35.58 12.31
N ARG A 151 -29.23 -36.13 13.41
CA ARG A 151 -29.03 -35.58 14.76
C ARG A 151 -28.34 -36.63 15.63
N ALA A 152 -27.48 -36.16 16.51
CA ALA A 152 -26.87 -36.95 17.58
C ALA A 152 -26.95 -36.16 18.89
N GLU A 153 -26.95 -36.88 19.99
CA GLU A 153 -26.91 -36.31 21.34
C GLU A 153 -25.76 -36.94 22.10
N ILE A 154 -25.00 -36.16 22.82
CA ILE A 154 -24.01 -36.59 23.80
C ILE A 154 -24.54 -36.08 25.15
N ARG A 155 -24.89 -36.97 26.09
CA ARG A 155 -25.28 -36.62 27.43
C ARG A 155 -24.11 -36.81 28.36
N LEU A 156 -23.77 -35.77 29.08
CA LEU A 156 -22.70 -35.79 30.08
C LEU A 156 -23.33 -36.28 31.39
N GLU A 157 -23.26 -37.59 31.67
CA GLU A 157 -23.77 -38.15 32.90
C GLU A 157 -23.01 -37.61 34.11
N GLU A 158 -23.69 -37.27 35.19
CA GLU A 158 -23.05 -36.99 36.47
C GLU A 158 -22.30 -38.23 36.94
N LEU A 159 -21.05 -38.07 37.24
CA LEU A 159 -20.25 -39.14 37.82
C LEU A 159 -20.35 -39.06 39.32
N ASP A 160 -20.71 -40.18 39.92
CA ASP A 160 -20.59 -40.34 41.37
C ASP A 160 -19.15 -40.00 41.78
N GLU A 161 -18.97 -39.06 42.70
CA GLU A 161 -17.67 -38.72 43.25
C GLU A 161 -16.96 -39.99 43.71
N LYS A 162 -15.89 -40.42 43.04
CA LYS A 162 -15.03 -41.46 43.59
C LYS A 162 -14.37 -40.92 44.85
N PRO A 163 -14.51 -41.59 46.02
CA PRO A 163 -13.90 -41.11 47.24
C PRO A 163 -12.35 -41.20 47.12
N GLY A 164 -11.71 -40.08 47.18
CA GLY A 164 -10.34 -39.97 47.66
C GLY A 164 -9.22 -40.27 46.67
N VAL A 165 -9.16 -39.52 45.54
CA VAL A 165 -7.83 -39.12 45.03
C VAL A 165 -7.56 -37.73 45.62
N PRO A 166 -6.41 -37.49 46.29
CA PRO A 166 -6.04 -36.14 46.71
C PRO A 166 -6.07 -35.28 45.46
N SER A 167 -6.85 -34.19 45.45
CA SER A 167 -6.70 -33.15 44.44
C SER A 167 -5.20 -32.82 44.40
N ASP A 168 -4.57 -33.03 43.26
CA ASP A 168 -3.21 -32.48 43.05
C ASP A 168 -3.28 -31.04 43.50
N PRO A 169 -2.56 -30.64 44.57
CA PRO A 169 -2.60 -29.26 44.99
C PRO A 169 -1.92 -28.50 43.85
N GLY A 170 -2.73 -27.89 42.99
CA GLY A 170 -2.28 -27.17 41.83
C GLY A 170 -1.02 -26.35 42.12
N PRO A 171 -0.36 -25.77 41.12
CA PRO A 171 0.86 -25.04 41.34
C PRO A 171 0.66 -23.94 42.37
N VAL A 172 1.58 -23.75 43.32
CA VAL A 172 1.56 -22.66 44.30
C VAL A 172 1.92 -21.32 43.64
N SER A 173 2.59 -21.33 42.50
CA SER A 173 2.84 -20.16 41.66
C SER A 173 3.04 -20.57 40.21
N LEU A 174 2.77 -19.63 39.31
CA LEU A 174 2.98 -19.76 37.87
C LEU A 174 4.02 -18.75 37.40
N ARG A 175 4.76 -19.11 36.37
CA ARG A 175 5.59 -18.19 35.61
C ARG A 175 5.61 -18.55 34.12
N VAL A 176 5.62 -17.56 33.26
CA VAL A 176 5.93 -17.74 31.84
C VAL A 176 7.44 -17.96 31.71
N SER A 177 7.84 -19.15 31.31
CA SER A 177 9.25 -19.48 31.05
C SER A 177 9.68 -19.17 29.62
N ARG A 178 8.73 -19.24 28.67
CA ARG A 178 8.90 -18.82 27.29
C ARG A 178 7.61 -18.17 26.81
N GLN A 179 7.75 -17.00 26.18
CA GLN A 179 6.62 -16.32 25.56
C GLN A 179 6.18 -17.00 24.27
N PRO A 180 4.93 -16.81 23.81
CA PRO A 180 4.49 -17.26 22.50
C PRO A 180 5.41 -16.74 21.39
N ASP A 181 5.53 -17.51 20.31
CA ASP A 181 6.30 -17.11 19.14
C ASP A 181 5.67 -15.88 18.44
N LYS A 182 4.37 -15.66 18.61
CA LYS A 182 3.63 -14.51 18.09
C LYS A 182 3.18 -13.57 19.21
N LEU A 183 3.74 -12.35 19.21
CA LEU A 183 3.41 -11.30 20.18
C LEU A 183 2.77 -10.06 19.53
N VAL A 184 2.69 -10.02 18.19
CA VAL A 184 2.10 -8.92 17.45
C VAL A 184 0.99 -9.45 16.56
N TYR A 185 -0.19 -8.87 16.70
CA TYR A 185 -1.40 -9.26 16.02
C TYR A 185 -1.94 -8.12 15.15
N CYS A 186 -2.56 -8.46 14.03
CA CYS A 186 -3.41 -7.56 13.26
C CYS A 186 -4.85 -7.63 13.75
N LEU A 187 -5.67 -6.67 13.32
CA LEU A 187 -7.11 -6.67 13.63
C LEU A 187 -7.78 -7.95 13.11
N GLY A 188 -8.55 -8.59 13.97
CA GLY A 188 -9.33 -9.81 13.67
C GLY A 188 -8.53 -11.11 13.69
N GLU A 189 -7.24 -11.09 14.02
CA GLU A 189 -6.45 -12.32 14.16
C GLU A 189 -6.77 -13.04 15.49
N PRO A 190 -6.87 -14.37 15.48
CA PRO A 190 -7.05 -15.15 16.70
C PRO A 190 -5.77 -15.20 17.54
N LEU A 191 -5.92 -15.42 18.85
CA LEU A 191 -4.79 -15.68 19.75
C LEU A 191 -4.07 -16.97 19.34
N ASP A 192 -2.76 -16.89 19.24
CA ASP A 192 -1.87 -18.01 18.95
C ASP A 192 -0.88 -18.18 20.12
N LEU A 193 -0.97 -19.31 20.80
CA LEU A 193 -0.12 -19.66 21.95
C LEU A 193 1.06 -20.55 21.57
N THR A 194 1.30 -20.80 20.29
CA THR A 194 2.44 -21.60 19.82
C THR A 194 3.74 -21.07 20.42
N GLY A 195 4.51 -21.97 21.03
CA GLY A 195 5.78 -21.64 21.69
C GLY A 195 5.64 -21.12 23.13
N LEU A 196 4.42 -20.87 23.64
CA LEU A 196 4.23 -20.51 25.04
C LEU A 196 4.62 -21.67 25.95
N GLU A 197 5.46 -21.41 26.94
CA GLU A 197 5.78 -22.34 28.01
C GLU A 197 5.50 -21.68 29.37
N VAL A 198 4.67 -22.34 30.15
CA VAL A 198 4.34 -21.92 31.52
C VAL A 198 4.83 -22.99 32.48
N MET A 199 5.54 -22.56 33.52
CA MET A 199 6.01 -23.45 34.59
C MET A 199 5.21 -23.18 35.85
N GLY A 200 4.70 -24.23 36.44
CA GLY A 200 4.10 -24.22 37.77
C GLY A 200 5.09 -24.71 38.81
N ARG A 201 5.24 -23.97 39.91
CA ARG A 201 5.96 -24.43 41.10
C ARG A 201 4.99 -25.03 42.08
N TYR A 202 5.27 -26.23 42.59
CA TYR A 202 4.45 -26.99 43.48
C TYR A 202 4.96 -26.93 44.94
N GLU A 203 4.19 -27.46 45.87
CA GLU A 203 4.53 -27.44 47.32
C GLU A 203 5.84 -28.15 47.67
N ASP A 204 6.26 -29.11 46.83
CA ASP A 204 7.54 -29.83 46.96
C ASP A 204 8.73 -29.10 46.32
N ASP A 205 8.56 -27.81 46.01
CA ASP A 205 9.54 -26.96 45.32
C ASP A 205 9.93 -27.40 43.90
N LYS A 206 9.25 -28.39 43.33
CA LYS A 206 9.50 -28.79 41.94
C LYS A 206 8.76 -27.88 40.98
N GLU A 207 9.42 -27.63 39.85
CA GLU A 207 8.81 -26.96 38.72
C GLU A 207 8.39 -28.00 37.65
N GLN A 208 7.18 -27.86 37.15
CA GLN A 208 6.66 -28.69 36.07
C GLN A 208 6.00 -27.80 35.01
N ALA A 209 6.07 -28.23 33.74
CA ALA A 209 5.37 -27.54 32.66
C ALA A 209 3.85 -27.68 32.86
N VAL A 210 3.15 -26.57 32.66
CA VAL A 210 1.69 -26.49 32.72
C VAL A 210 1.17 -26.22 31.31
N GLU A 211 0.33 -27.11 30.79
CA GLU A 211 -0.34 -26.87 29.51
C GLU A 211 -1.37 -25.77 29.67
N VAL A 212 -1.31 -24.77 28.80
CA VAL A 212 -2.22 -23.62 28.78
C VAL A 212 -3.04 -23.63 27.51
N THR A 213 -4.35 -23.58 27.67
CA THR A 213 -5.30 -23.46 26.56
C THR A 213 -5.73 -22.02 26.35
N PRO A 214 -6.20 -21.64 25.15
CA PRO A 214 -6.71 -20.28 24.92
C PRO A 214 -7.86 -19.87 25.88
N ALA A 215 -8.64 -20.81 26.39
CA ALA A 215 -9.71 -20.53 27.34
C ALA A 215 -9.21 -20.03 28.71
N GLN A 216 -7.98 -20.37 29.07
CA GLN A 216 -7.29 -19.95 30.30
C GLN A 216 -6.58 -18.61 30.17
N VAL A 217 -6.51 -18.05 28.96
CA VAL A 217 -5.91 -16.74 28.72
C VAL A 217 -7.02 -15.68 28.63
N LYS A 218 -6.97 -14.71 29.53
CA LYS A 218 -7.95 -13.62 29.61
C LYS A 218 -7.40 -12.32 29.06
N GLY A 219 -8.32 -11.46 28.61
CA GLY A 219 -7.99 -10.10 28.18
C GLY A 219 -7.64 -9.97 26.70
N PHE A 220 -7.51 -11.05 25.92
CA PHE A 220 -7.24 -10.94 24.49
C PHE A 220 -8.46 -10.47 23.69
N SER A 221 -8.25 -9.45 22.88
CA SER A 221 -9.16 -9.05 21.83
C SER A 221 -8.36 -8.37 20.72
N SER A 222 -8.55 -8.79 19.49
CA SER A 222 -8.00 -8.17 18.27
C SER A 222 -9.04 -7.36 17.49
N GLU A 223 -10.21 -7.10 18.05
CA GLU A 223 -11.24 -6.29 17.39
C GLU A 223 -10.91 -4.80 17.37
N ARG A 224 -10.01 -4.36 18.26
CA ARG A 224 -9.52 -2.98 18.36
C ARG A 224 -8.02 -2.97 18.55
N PRO A 225 -7.32 -1.92 18.07
CA PRO A 225 -5.89 -1.79 18.31
C PRO A 225 -5.60 -1.61 19.81
N ALA A 226 -4.49 -2.22 20.25
CA ALA A 226 -3.93 -2.05 21.58
C ALA A 226 -2.40 -2.02 21.48
N GLY A 227 -1.78 -0.95 21.97
CA GLY A 227 -0.32 -0.79 21.93
C GLY A 227 0.39 -1.87 22.76
N GLU A 228 -0.02 -1.98 24.03
CA GLU A 228 0.40 -3.06 24.92
C GLU A 228 -0.85 -3.63 25.60
N LEU A 229 -1.07 -4.91 25.42
CA LEU A 229 -2.20 -5.64 25.98
C LEU A 229 -1.64 -6.74 26.87
N GLU A 230 -1.80 -6.59 28.18
CA GLU A 230 -1.43 -7.61 29.15
C GLU A 230 -2.49 -8.70 29.15
N LEU A 231 -2.08 -9.93 28.94
CA LEU A 231 -2.92 -11.12 28.96
C LEU A 231 -2.63 -11.90 30.22
N THR A 232 -3.68 -12.25 30.95
CA THR A 232 -3.58 -13.03 32.18
C THR A 232 -3.85 -14.51 31.87
N ILE A 233 -2.95 -15.37 32.30
CA ILE A 233 -3.10 -16.83 32.27
C ILE A 233 -3.61 -17.29 33.63
N GLU A 234 -4.75 -17.94 33.67
CA GLU A 234 -5.38 -18.46 34.89
C GLU A 234 -5.34 -20.01 34.89
N VAL A 235 -4.71 -20.59 35.91
CA VAL A 235 -4.69 -22.04 36.13
C VAL A 235 -5.02 -22.31 37.58
N GLY A 236 -6.24 -22.84 37.85
CA GLY A 236 -6.79 -22.90 39.19
C GLY A 236 -6.92 -21.51 39.79
N ASP A 237 -6.34 -21.33 40.99
CA ASP A 237 -6.34 -20.04 41.72
C ASP A 237 -5.05 -19.22 41.51
N ARG A 238 -4.22 -19.57 40.51
CA ARG A 238 -2.94 -18.93 40.23
C ARG A 238 -2.95 -18.25 38.90
N GLU A 239 -2.25 -17.13 38.87
CA GLU A 239 -2.16 -16.28 37.69
C GLU A 239 -0.71 -15.98 37.32
N THR A 240 -0.47 -15.78 36.05
CA THR A 240 0.74 -15.18 35.47
C THR A 240 0.35 -14.39 34.23
N SER A 241 1.23 -13.55 33.68
CA SER A 241 0.86 -12.73 32.52
C SER A 241 1.97 -12.66 31.49
N PHE A 242 1.60 -12.24 30.28
CA PHE A 242 2.48 -11.81 29.21
C PHE A 242 1.82 -10.72 28.40
N THR A 243 2.62 -9.97 27.62
CA THR A 243 2.12 -8.83 26.87
C THR A 243 2.15 -9.10 25.37
N VAL A 244 1.11 -8.67 24.68
CA VAL A 244 1.01 -8.67 23.22
C VAL A 244 0.67 -7.27 22.70
N THR A 245 0.85 -7.06 21.39
CA THR A 245 0.44 -5.82 20.72
C THR A 245 -0.60 -6.14 19.66
N VAL A 246 -1.64 -5.31 19.56
CA VAL A 246 -2.62 -5.37 18.46
C VAL A 246 -2.46 -4.13 17.60
N LEU A 247 -1.97 -4.32 16.39
CA LEU A 247 -1.73 -3.25 15.42
C LEU A 247 -3.04 -2.71 14.85
N PRO A 248 -3.08 -1.42 14.45
CA PRO A 248 -4.28 -0.78 13.94
C PRO A 248 -4.58 -1.12 12.47
N VAL A 249 -4.24 -2.32 12.02
CA VAL A 249 -4.37 -2.74 10.63
C VAL A 249 -4.93 -4.16 10.51
N ARG A 250 -5.72 -4.40 9.46
CA ARG A 250 -6.12 -5.74 9.01
C ARG A 250 -5.37 -6.09 7.75
N VAL A 251 -4.89 -7.33 7.67
CA VAL A 251 -4.13 -7.82 6.53
C VAL A 251 -4.70 -9.16 6.08
N GLU A 252 -5.01 -9.28 4.79
CA GLU A 252 -5.51 -10.52 4.20
C GLU A 252 -4.63 -10.90 2.99
N ASN A 253 -4.05 -12.08 3.01
CA ASN A 253 -3.16 -12.58 1.94
C ASN A 253 -2.01 -11.61 1.58
N GLY A 254 -1.50 -10.88 2.57
CA GLY A 254 -0.45 -9.89 2.37
C GLY A 254 -0.93 -8.52 1.89
N VAL A 255 -2.22 -8.32 1.68
CA VAL A 255 -2.83 -7.04 1.28
C VAL A 255 -3.39 -6.33 2.51
N LEU A 256 -3.08 -5.04 2.66
CA LEU A 256 -3.67 -4.19 3.68
C LEU A 256 -5.14 -3.94 3.34
N THR A 257 -6.08 -4.51 4.11
CA THR A 257 -7.53 -4.38 3.81
C THR A 257 -8.23 -3.34 4.66
N GLU A 258 -7.70 -3.04 5.85
CA GLU A 258 -8.29 -2.05 6.75
C GLU A 258 -7.20 -1.35 7.56
N VAL A 259 -7.44 -0.08 7.86
CA VAL A 259 -6.66 0.70 8.83
C VAL A 259 -7.63 1.34 9.81
N TRP A 260 -7.41 1.17 11.12
CA TRP A 260 -8.26 1.72 12.16
C TRP A 260 -8.45 3.23 11.98
N PRO A 261 -9.71 3.74 12.03
CA PRO A 261 -10.01 5.13 11.67
C PRO A 261 -9.22 6.18 12.46
N GLU A 262 -9.04 5.98 13.75
CA GLU A 262 -8.37 6.91 14.67
C GLU A 262 -6.85 6.72 14.76
N ALA A 263 -6.30 5.71 14.08
CA ALA A 263 -4.87 5.46 14.09
C ALA A 263 -4.10 6.54 13.33
N ASP A 264 -3.19 7.21 14.00
CA ASP A 264 -2.31 8.22 13.43
C ASP A 264 -0.81 7.84 13.52
N GLU A 265 -0.46 6.82 14.31
CA GLU A 265 0.85 6.18 14.34
C GLU A 265 0.72 4.74 13.85
N ILE A 266 1.35 4.45 12.72
CA ILE A 266 1.12 3.20 12.01
C ILE A 266 2.45 2.48 11.78
N VAL A 267 2.51 1.22 12.20
CA VAL A 267 3.61 0.31 11.87
C VAL A 267 3.02 -0.84 11.05
N LEU A 268 3.48 -0.98 9.81
CA LEU A 268 3.04 -2.09 8.98
C LEU A 268 3.78 -3.37 9.38
N PRO A 269 3.06 -4.47 9.66
CA PRO A 269 3.67 -5.75 9.99
C PRO A 269 4.40 -6.36 8.79
N GLU A 270 5.37 -7.22 9.06
CA GLU A 270 6.23 -7.84 8.04
C GLU A 270 5.47 -8.67 6.99
N ILE A 271 4.23 -9.06 7.28
CA ILE A 271 3.39 -9.82 6.34
C ILE A 271 2.80 -8.96 5.21
N VAL A 272 2.76 -7.63 5.34
CA VAL A 272 2.20 -6.74 4.31
C VAL A 272 3.10 -6.73 3.09
N ARG A 273 2.51 -7.01 1.93
CA ARG A 273 3.14 -6.98 0.60
C ARG A 273 2.58 -5.88 -0.28
N GLU A 274 1.35 -5.47 0.00
CA GLU A 274 0.63 -4.50 -0.81
C GLU A 274 -0.18 -3.53 0.05
N ILE A 275 -0.01 -2.24 -0.25
CA ILE A 275 -0.90 -1.16 0.16
C ILE A 275 -1.81 -0.88 -1.05
N PRO A 276 -3.11 -1.20 -1.01
CA PRO A 276 -3.99 -1.04 -2.15
C PRO A 276 -4.32 0.43 -2.46
N GLU A 277 -5.05 0.63 -3.55
CA GLU A 277 -5.57 1.93 -3.95
C GLU A 277 -6.30 2.62 -2.80
N LYS A 278 -5.94 3.90 -2.54
CA LYS A 278 -6.58 4.78 -1.56
C LYS A 278 -6.55 4.33 -0.09
N ALA A 279 -5.74 3.34 0.27
CA ALA A 279 -5.71 2.77 1.63
C ALA A 279 -5.54 3.82 2.74
N PHE A 280 -4.76 4.87 2.50
CA PHE A 280 -4.50 5.96 3.42
C PHE A 280 -5.02 7.32 2.92
N ALA A 281 -5.90 7.33 1.91
CA ALA A 281 -6.38 8.58 1.32
C ALA A 281 -7.06 9.49 2.35
N ALA A 282 -6.73 10.79 2.31
CA ALA A 282 -7.26 11.85 3.18
C ALA A 282 -7.06 11.62 4.71
N ARG A 283 -6.15 10.71 5.10
CA ARG A 283 -5.87 10.44 6.52
C ARG A 283 -4.87 11.43 7.12
N ARG A 284 -5.02 11.67 8.42
CA ARG A 284 -3.99 12.32 9.23
C ARG A 284 -3.11 11.24 9.83
N ILE A 285 -1.83 11.25 9.50
CA ILE A 285 -0.84 10.28 9.93
C ILE A 285 0.31 11.05 10.56
N LYS A 286 0.55 10.84 11.86
CA LYS A 286 1.71 11.42 12.56
C LYS A 286 3.00 10.72 12.18
N SER A 287 2.95 9.41 12.07
CA SER A 287 4.07 8.59 11.64
C SER A 287 3.60 7.31 10.98
N ILE A 288 4.33 6.87 9.95
CA ILE A 288 4.13 5.56 9.35
C ILE A 288 5.49 4.89 9.12
N LYS A 289 5.59 3.65 9.57
CA LYS A 289 6.74 2.80 9.28
C LYS A 289 6.31 1.71 8.30
N LEU A 290 6.82 1.78 7.09
CA LEU A 290 6.65 0.74 6.07
C LEU A 290 7.61 -0.41 6.35
N ASN A 291 7.14 -1.65 6.16
CA ASN A 291 7.94 -2.85 6.39
C ASN A 291 8.82 -3.19 5.18
N GLU A 292 9.91 -3.92 5.43
CA GLU A 292 10.88 -4.31 4.39
C GLU A 292 10.37 -5.42 3.45
N GLY A 293 9.16 -5.92 3.64
CA GLY A 293 8.51 -6.87 2.74
C GLY A 293 7.53 -6.26 1.75
N LEU A 294 7.26 -4.95 1.86
CA LEU A 294 6.29 -4.24 1.02
C LEU A 294 6.78 -4.15 -0.43
N ARG A 295 5.97 -4.62 -1.38
CA ARG A 295 6.30 -4.64 -2.82
C ARG A 295 5.51 -3.63 -3.65
N THR A 296 4.27 -3.37 -3.25
CA THR A 296 3.35 -2.55 -4.03
C THR A 296 2.72 -1.46 -3.18
N ILE A 297 2.77 -0.22 -3.68
CA ILE A 297 1.93 0.90 -3.21
C ILE A 297 1.02 1.27 -4.37
N GLY A 298 -0.28 1.12 -4.18
CA GLY A 298 -1.31 1.30 -5.20
C GLY A 298 -1.53 2.76 -5.62
N GLU A 299 -2.35 2.95 -6.64
CA GLU A 299 -2.77 4.26 -7.13
C GLU A 299 -3.46 5.05 -6.01
N MET A 300 -3.14 6.35 -5.89
CA MET A 300 -3.73 7.24 -4.88
C MET A 300 -3.61 6.74 -3.42
N ALA A 301 -2.72 5.79 -3.12
CA ALA A 301 -2.68 5.12 -1.81
C ALA A 301 -2.64 6.09 -0.63
N PHE A 302 -1.93 7.22 -0.75
CA PHE A 302 -1.82 8.28 0.25
C PHE A 302 -2.42 9.62 -0.23
N CYS A 303 -3.25 9.62 -1.28
CA CYS A 303 -3.82 10.84 -1.86
C CYS A 303 -4.49 11.70 -0.80
N GLY A 304 -4.06 12.97 -0.67
CA GLY A 304 -4.58 13.90 0.34
C GLY A 304 -4.22 13.57 1.78
N ALA A 305 -3.38 12.58 2.02
CA ALA A 305 -2.94 12.26 3.37
C ALA A 305 -2.00 13.35 3.92
N SER A 306 -2.10 13.60 5.22
CA SER A 306 -1.12 14.41 5.95
C SER A 306 -0.16 13.47 6.67
N VAL A 307 1.04 13.34 6.15
CA VAL A 307 2.13 12.53 6.70
C VAL A 307 3.44 13.32 6.55
N PRO A 308 4.26 13.48 7.60
CA PRO A 308 5.43 14.36 7.54
C PRO A 308 6.60 13.78 6.73
N GLU A 309 6.77 12.49 6.78
CA GLU A 309 7.88 11.77 6.15
C GLU A 309 7.44 10.40 5.62
N ILE A 310 8.00 10.02 4.49
CA ILE A 310 7.88 8.67 3.92
C ILE A 310 9.27 8.13 3.58
N ILE A 311 9.57 6.94 4.08
CA ILE A 311 10.78 6.18 3.75
C ILE A 311 10.33 4.92 3.02
N LEU A 312 10.65 4.81 1.73
CA LEU A 312 10.26 3.67 0.91
C LEU A 312 11.24 2.50 1.10
N PRO A 313 10.76 1.27 1.32
CA PRO A 313 11.61 0.12 1.57
C PRO A 313 12.34 -0.37 0.31
N ALA A 314 13.44 -1.08 0.51
CA ALA A 314 14.24 -1.64 -0.59
C ALA A 314 13.48 -2.67 -1.43
N SER A 315 12.49 -3.34 -0.84
CA SER A 315 11.64 -4.34 -1.48
C SER A 315 10.59 -3.76 -2.43
N LEU A 316 10.40 -2.43 -2.46
CA LEU A 316 9.35 -1.81 -3.27
C LEU A 316 9.63 -1.97 -4.77
N GLU A 317 8.71 -2.64 -5.45
CA GLU A 317 8.78 -2.95 -6.88
C GLU A 317 7.84 -2.05 -7.70
N GLN A 318 6.68 -1.70 -7.14
CA GLN A 318 5.64 -0.92 -7.83
C GLN A 318 5.15 0.25 -6.98
N LEU A 319 5.06 1.40 -7.61
CA LEU A 319 4.51 2.61 -7.04
C LEU A 319 3.47 3.15 -8.01
N GLY A 320 2.24 3.35 -7.53
CA GLY A 320 1.10 3.75 -8.35
C GLY A 320 1.10 5.24 -8.69
N ASP A 321 0.38 5.59 -9.75
CA ASP A 321 0.11 6.98 -10.12
C ASP A 321 -0.61 7.71 -8.97
N HIS A 322 -0.33 9.01 -8.80
CA HIS A 322 -0.95 9.82 -7.75
C HIS A 322 -0.74 9.32 -6.30
N ALA A 323 0.19 8.40 -6.06
CA ALA A 323 0.28 7.74 -4.75
C ALA A 323 0.39 8.73 -3.59
N PHE A 324 1.07 9.87 -3.76
CA PHE A 324 1.23 10.94 -2.78
C PHE A 324 0.67 12.29 -3.27
N TYR A 325 -0.35 12.25 -4.14
CA TYR A 325 -1.00 13.43 -4.67
C TYR A 325 -1.66 14.24 -3.54
N HIS A 326 -1.46 15.57 -3.52
CA HIS A 326 -2.01 16.46 -2.49
C HIS A 326 -1.64 16.10 -1.03
N CYS A 327 -0.50 15.47 -0.80
CA CYS A 327 -0.03 15.15 0.55
C CYS A 327 0.43 16.44 1.27
N ALA A 328 -0.51 17.09 1.96
CA ALA A 328 -0.23 18.26 2.78
C ALA A 328 0.65 17.86 3.98
N GLY A 329 1.77 18.55 4.17
CA GLY A 329 2.72 18.29 5.26
C GLY A 329 3.73 17.17 4.99
N LEU A 330 3.69 16.52 3.80
CA LEU A 330 4.76 15.60 3.40
C LEU A 330 5.99 16.42 3.01
N THR A 331 6.91 16.57 3.96
CA THR A 331 8.10 17.41 3.77
C THR A 331 9.32 16.61 3.32
N ARG A 332 9.42 15.36 3.68
CA ARG A 332 10.56 14.50 3.34
C ARG A 332 10.14 13.17 2.72
N VAL A 333 10.77 12.84 1.61
CA VAL A 333 10.62 11.54 0.94
C VAL A 333 11.99 10.91 0.72
N ASP A 334 12.18 9.70 1.24
CA ASP A 334 13.40 8.93 1.05
C ASP A 334 13.11 7.69 0.20
N MET A 335 13.62 7.69 -1.02
CA MET A 335 13.51 6.60 -2.00
C MET A 335 14.85 5.92 -2.26
N SER A 336 15.91 6.30 -1.53
CA SER A 336 17.31 5.91 -1.82
C SER A 336 17.53 4.40 -1.83
N ARG A 337 16.72 3.66 -1.07
CA ARG A 337 16.82 2.21 -0.95
C ARG A 337 16.11 1.46 -2.06
N THR A 338 15.21 2.13 -2.79
CA THR A 338 14.41 1.49 -3.85
C THR A 338 15.20 1.28 -5.14
N GLN A 339 14.70 0.35 -5.97
CA GLN A 339 15.24 0.10 -7.31
C GLN A 339 14.39 0.74 -8.41
N LEU A 340 13.58 1.74 -8.07
CA LEU A 340 12.70 2.42 -9.03
C LEU A 340 13.52 3.08 -10.13
N ALA A 341 13.20 2.73 -11.37
CA ALA A 341 13.81 3.33 -12.56
C ALA A 341 13.02 4.54 -13.10
N ALA A 342 11.75 4.63 -12.74
CA ALA A 342 10.87 5.74 -13.13
C ALA A 342 9.97 6.15 -11.97
N LEU A 343 9.69 7.45 -11.85
CA LEU A 343 8.62 7.94 -10.98
C LEU A 343 7.30 7.94 -11.74
N PRO A 344 6.19 7.51 -11.10
CA PRO A 344 4.88 7.52 -11.74
C PRO A 344 4.33 8.93 -12.00
N LYS A 345 3.25 8.97 -12.78
CA LYS A 345 2.51 10.19 -13.07
C LYS A 345 1.90 10.79 -11.81
N ASN A 346 1.98 12.13 -11.68
CA ASN A 346 1.41 12.91 -10.57
C ASN A 346 1.84 12.44 -9.17
N LEU A 347 2.95 11.74 -9.05
CA LEU A 347 3.36 11.08 -7.81
C LEU A 347 3.27 12.01 -6.59
N PHE A 348 3.83 13.22 -6.68
CA PHE A 348 3.89 14.22 -5.62
C PHE A 348 3.20 15.53 -6.01
N ALA A 349 2.31 15.51 -7.01
CA ALA A 349 1.66 16.74 -7.44
C ALA A 349 0.90 17.39 -6.27
N TYR A 350 1.13 18.70 -6.07
CA TYR A 350 0.58 19.52 -4.99
C TYR A 350 0.95 19.06 -3.57
N ALA A 351 2.01 18.27 -3.41
CA ALA A 351 2.53 17.91 -2.09
C ALA A 351 3.51 18.98 -1.56
N ASP A 352 3.65 19.04 -0.23
CA ASP A 352 4.50 20.03 0.47
C ASP A 352 5.97 19.62 0.59
N ILE A 353 6.51 18.91 -0.40
CA ILE A 353 7.87 18.36 -0.35
C ILE A 353 8.92 19.46 -0.25
N GLU A 354 9.85 19.30 0.71
CA GLU A 354 11.04 20.12 0.89
C GLU A 354 12.32 19.34 0.53
N GLN A 355 12.35 18.04 0.84
CA GLN A 355 13.52 17.19 0.68
C GLN A 355 13.16 15.88 -0.04
N ILE A 356 13.98 15.54 -1.02
CA ILE A 356 13.90 14.28 -1.76
C ILE A 356 15.25 13.59 -1.71
N VAL A 357 15.23 12.29 -1.34
CA VAL A 357 16.38 11.40 -1.54
C VAL A 357 16.01 10.42 -2.65
N TRP A 358 16.71 10.54 -3.77
CA TRP A 358 16.38 9.87 -5.02
C TRP A 358 16.75 8.38 -5.04
N PRO A 359 16.03 7.56 -5.85
CA PRO A 359 16.45 6.20 -6.18
C PRO A 359 17.78 6.20 -6.94
N ALA A 360 18.67 5.28 -6.61
CA ALA A 360 20.01 5.21 -7.26
C ALA A 360 19.96 4.88 -8.76
N ARG A 361 18.87 4.28 -9.25
CA ARG A 361 18.69 3.87 -10.65
C ARG A 361 17.67 4.69 -11.42
N LEU A 362 17.24 5.81 -10.86
CA LEU A 362 16.21 6.63 -11.48
C LEU A 362 16.66 7.10 -12.87
N ALA A 363 15.92 6.72 -13.90
CA ALA A 363 16.14 7.11 -15.29
C ALA A 363 15.08 8.09 -15.82
N GLU A 364 13.88 8.10 -15.22
CA GLU A 364 12.77 8.93 -15.68
C GLU A 364 11.99 9.56 -14.51
N ILE A 365 11.73 10.85 -14.61
CA ILE A 365 10.77 11.58 -13.78
C ILE A 365 9.47 11.65 -14.58
N GLY A 366 8.38 11.07 -14.04
CA GLY A 366 7.12 10.94 -14.75
C GLY A 366 6.40 12.25 -15.02
N THR A 367 5.35 12.17 -15.85
CA THR A 367 4.46 13.29 -16.15
C THR A 367 3.89 13.89 -14.88
N GLN A 368 4.01 15.22 -14.71
CA GLN A 368 3.44 15.97 -13.58
C GLN A 368 3.88 15.47 -12.19
N ALA A 369 5.00 14.74 -12.10
CA ALA A 369 5.42 14.10 -10.85
C ALA A 369 5.56 15.09 -9.67
N PHE A 370 5.95 16.32 -9.93
CA PHE A 370 6.12 17.42 -8.95
C PHE A 370 5.31 18.68 -9.31
N LEU A 371 4.21 18.50 -10.05
CA LEU A 371 3.31 19.61 -10.40
C LEU A 371 2.87 20.35 -9.14
N GLY A 372 3.04 21.68 -9.10
CA GLY A 372 2.54 22.53 -8.03
C GLY A 372 3.11 22.24 -6.63
N THR A 373 4.29 21.61 -6.53
CA THR A 373 4.94 21.39 -5.21
C THR A 373 5.28 22.72 -4.56
N GLY A 374 4.79 22.92 -3.31
CA GLY A 374 4.77 24.24 -2.67
C GLY A 374 6.02 24.61 -1.87
N ARG A 375 6.95 23.67 -1.56
CA ARG A 375 8.10 23.94 -0.68
C ARG A 375 9.44 23.50 -1.24
N LEU A 376 9.46 22.88 -2.41
CA LEU A 376 10.66 22.38 -3.06
C LEU A 376 11.48 23.53 -3.63
N LYS A 377 12.57 23.92 -2.95
CA LYS A 377 13.37 25.08 -3.31
C LYS A 377 14.54 24.74 -4.22
N ARG A 378 15.25 23.68 -3.94
CA ARG A 378 16.39 23.21 -4.70
C ARG A 378 16.22 21.75 -5.09
N VAL A 379 16.44 21.48 -6.36
CA VAL A 379 16.39 20.13 -6.92
C VAL A 379 17.69 19.84 -7.65
N GLU A 380 18.37 18.81 -7.18
CA GLU A 380 19.51 18.22 -7.87
C GLU A 380 19.06 16.89 -8.48
N ILE A 381 18.91 16.86 -9.79
CA ILE A 381 18.43 15.67 -10.51
C ILE A 381 19.59 14.70 -10.72
N PRO A 382 19.42 13.40 -10.35
CA PRO A 382 20.49 12.41 -10.43
C PRO A 382 21.10 12.26 -11.83
N GLU A 383 22.40 11.96 -11.89
CA GLU A 383 23.13 11.73 -13.16
C GLU A 383 22.57 10.57 -14.00
N THR A 384 21.83 9.66 -13.37
CA THR A 384 21.17 8.53 -14.04
C THR A 384 19.94 8.92 -14.83
N VAL A 385 19.33 10.09 -14.54
CA VAL A 385 18.11 10.54 -15.20
C VAL A 385 18.38 10.91 -16.65
N ARG A 386 17.57 10.38 -17.55
CA ARG A 386 17.59 10.62 -18.99
C ARG A 386 16.36 11.39 -19.47
N LYS A 387 15.23 11.26 -18.76
CA LYS A 387 13.97 11.90 -19.15
C LYS A 387 13.32 12.64 -17.99
N ILE A 388 12.85 13.86 -18.29
CA ILE A 388 11.99 14.65 -17.43
C ILE A 388 10.65 14.80 -18.16
N GLY A 389 9.59 14.27 -17.58
CA GLY A 389 8.27 14.14 -18.19
C GLY A 389 7.53 15.47 -18.42
N PHE A 390 6.43 15.36 -19.15
CA PHE A 390 5.56 16.50 -19.45
C PHE A 390 5.04 17.15 -18.17
N GLU A 391 5.21 18.49 -18.05
CA GLU A 391 4.78 19.27 -16.88
C GLU A 391 5.36 18.79 -15.54
N ALA A 392 6.48 18.09 -15.52
CA ALA A 392 7.01 17.40 -14.33
C ALA A 392 7.15 18.31 -13.09
N PHE A 393 7.58 19.56 -13.26
CA PHE A 393 7.72 20.58 -12.20
C PHE A 393 6.85 21.82 -12.45
N ARG A 394 5.84 21.72 -13.32
CA ARG A 394 4.96 22.85 -13.61
C ARG A 394 4.41 23.48 -12.32
N GLU A 395 4.41 24.82 -12.25
CA GLU A 395 3.89 25.60 -11.10
C GLU A 395 4.56 25.27 -9.75
N SER A 396 5.71 24.57 -9.75
CA SER A 396 6.46 24.33 -8.52
C SER A 396 7.16 25.59 -8.02
N THR A 397 7.46 25.66 -6.72
CA THR A 397 8.17 26.79 -6.10
C THR A 397 9.68 26.65 -6.16
N VAL A 398 10.19 25.80 -7.03
CA VAL A 398 11.62 25.55 -7.19
C VAL A 398 12.37 26.85 -7.57
N GLU A 399 13.47 27.11 -6.86
CA GLU A 399 14.32 28.30 -7.08
C GLU A 399 15.59 27.95 -7.87
N SER A 400 16.09 26.73 -7.70
CA SER A 400 17.30 26.25 -8.37
C SER A 400 17.17 24.78 -8.78
N VAL A 401 17.51 24.50 -10.03
CA VAL A 401 17.54 23.14 -10.58
C VAL A 401 18.94 22.84 -11.10
N VAL A 402 19.47 21.67 -10.74
CA VAL A 402 20.70 21.13 -11.30
C VAL A 402 20.34 19.94 -12.18
N LEU A 403 20.54 20.04 -13.48
CA LEU A 403 20.27 19.01 -14.47
C LEU A 403 21.49 18.12 -14.70
N PRO A 404 21.33 16.82 -14.95
CA PRO A 404 22.43 15.99 -15.43
C PRO A 404 22.76 16.33 -16.88
N ASP A 405 24.06 16.38 -17.22
CA ASP A 405 24.51 16.69 -18.57
C ASP A 405 24.11 15.61 -19.61
N GLY A 406 23.79 14.40 -19.14
CA GLY A 406 23.33 13.28 -19.96
C GLY A 406 21.81 13.17 -20.16
N VAL A 407 21.01 14.17 -19.73
CA VAL A 407 19.56 14.13 -19.95
C VAL A 407 19.23 14.21 -21.44
N THR A 408 18.44 13.25 -21.95
CA THR A 408 18.10 13.17 -23.38
C THR A 408 16.76 13.79 -23.74
N GLU A 409 15.87 13.95 -22.76
CA GLU A 409 14.59 14.58 -23.01
C GLU A 409 14.14 15.40 -21.80
N ILE A 410 13.86 16.67 -22.03
CA ILE A 410 13.05 17.50 -21.14
C ILE A 410 11.76 17.79 -21.89
N ALA A 411 10.69 17.12 -21.49
CA ALA A 411 9.42 17.18 -22.19
C ALA A 411 8.75 18.56 -22.09
N GLY A 412 7.79 18.81 -22.96
CA GLY A 412 7.11 20.09 -23.02
C GLY A 412 6.57 20.56 -21.68
N ARG A 413 6.71 21.85 -21.37
CA ARG A 413 6.24 22.49 -20.14
C ARG A 413 6.83 21.94 -18.84
N ALA A 414 7.95 21.21 -18.89
CA ALA A 414 8.50 20.55 -17.69
C ALA A 414 8.68 21.51 -16.51
N PHE A 415 9.05 22.75 -16.72
CA PHE A 415 9.19 23.83 -15.71
C PHE A 415 8.27 25.03 -16.00
N TYR A 416 7.14 24.79 -16.66
CA TYR A 416 6.19 25.83 -17.02
C TYR A 416 5.61 26.53 -15.77
N LEU A 417 5.58 27.86 -15.76
CA LEU A 417 5.08 28.68 -14.64
C LEU A 417 5.83 28.48 -13.31
N CYS A 418 7.09 28.06 -13.33
CA CYS A 418 7.92 28.06 -12.13
C CYS A 418 8.34 29.49 -11.78
N ALA A 419 7.45 30.23 -11.13
CA ALA A 419 7.61 31.67 -10.90
C ALA A 419 8.84 32.04 -10.05
N SER A 420 9.30 31.13 -9.18
CA SER A 420 10.44 31.31 -8.30
C SER A 420 11.76 30.86 -8.89
N LEU A 421 11.78 30.20 -10.06
CA LEU A 421 12.99 29.61 -10.65
C LEU A 421 13.96 30.71 -11.11
N VAL A 422 15.14 30.73 -10.50
CA VAL A 422 16.21 31.71 -10.76
C VAL A 422 17.32 31.10 -11.64
N GLU A 423 17.65 29.85 -11.42
CA GLU A 423 18.80 29.22 -12.05
C GLU A 423 18.54 27.77 -12.45
N VAL A 424 18.96 27.43 -13.65
CA VAL A 424 19.15 26.07 -14.11
C VAL A 424 20.62 25.87 -14.45
N SER A 425 21.28 25.00 -13.70
CA SER A 425 22.68 24.62 -13.90
C SER A 425 22.78 23.14 -14.34
N VAL A 426 23.97 22.77 -14.81
CA VAL A 426 24.24 21.40 -15.30
C VAL A 426 25.44 20.83 -14.56
N HIS A 427 25.34 19.54 -14.16
CA HIS A 427 26.43 18.80 -13.54
C HIS A 427 26.74 17.49 -14.30
N GLY A 428 27.89 16.91 -13.98
CA GLY A 428 28.37 15.68 -14.61
C GLY A 428 29.18 15.91 -15.88
N ALA A 429 29.74 14.85 -16.42
CA ALA A 429 30.48 14.87 -17.69
C ALA A 429 29.67 14.11 -18.73
N SER A 430 29.23 14.80 -19.77
CA SER A 430 28.60 14.15 -20.92
C SER A 430 29.63 13.34 -21.70
N GLY A 431 29.45 12.03 -21.71
CA GLY A 431 30.09 11.16 -22.70
C GLY A 431 29.14 10.74 -23.81
N ASP A 432 27.90 11.25 -23.79
CA ASP A 432 26.82 10.67 -24.58
C ASP A 432 26.53 11.46 -25.87
N THR A 433 26.36 10.72 -26.95
CA THR A 433 26.01 11.23 -28.29
C THR A 433 24.51 11.16 -28.57
N ALA A 434 23.67 11.10 -27.53
CA ALA A 434 22.23 10.98 -27.66
C ALA A 434 21.61 12.24 -28.33
N ASP A 435 20.59 12.04 -29.14
CA ASP A 435 19.81 13.10 -29.79
C ASP A 435 18.77 13.68 -28.81
N GLY A 436 19.23 14.42 -27.80
CA GLY A 436 18.39 15.02 -26.79
C GLY A 436 17.60 16.23 -27.27
N ALA A 437 16.43 16.47 -26.68
CA ALA A 437 15.59 17.60 -27.02
C ALA A 437 15.07 18.35 -25.78
N LEU A 438 15.13 19.68 -25.83
CA LEU A 438 14.33 20.56 -25.01
C LEU A 438 13.03 20.84 -25.74
N ARG A 439 11.96 20.19 -25.26
CA ARG A 439 10.63 20.28 -25.89
C ARG A 439 9.96 21.63 -25.65
N GLY A 440 8.97 21.93 -26.47
CA GLY A 440 8.34 23.24 -26.49
C GLY A 440 7.84 23.74 -25.12
N SER A 441 8.02 25.02 -24.87
CA SER A 441 7.56 25.75 -23.68
C SER A 441 8.11 25.27 -22.34
N CYS A 442 9.27 24.55 -22.32
CA CYS A 442 9.83 23.99 -21.09
C CYS A 442 9.93 24.99 -19.94
N PHE A 443 10.35 26.22 -20.19
CA PHE A 443 10.62 27.25 -19.19
C PHE A 443 9.73 28.50 -19.38
N VAL A 444 8.59 28.41 -20.07
CA VAL A 444 7.68 29.55 -20.22
C VAL A 444 7.10 29.95 -18.86
N GLY A 445 7.03 31.27 -18.62
CA GLY A 445 6.43 31.79 -17.39
C GLY A 445 7.28 31.64 -16.15
N CYS A 446 8.62 31.68 -16.31
CA CYS A 446 9.59 31.72 -15.21
C CYS A 446 10.19 33.14 -15.08
N PRO A 447 9.42 34.13 -14.59
CA PRO A 447 9.83 35.55 -14.62
C PRO A 447 11.08 35.86 -13.79
N SER A 448 11.45 34.97 -12.87
CA SER A 448 12.65 35.09 -12.02
C SER A 448 13.90 34.47 -12.66
N LEU A 449 13.77 33.74 -13.77
CA LEU A 449 14.89 33.02 -14.39
C LEU A 449 15.94 33.99 -14.93
N GLU A 450 17.15 33.88 -14.40
CA GLU A 450 18.31 34.69 -14.76
C GLU A 450 19.38 33.89 -15.55
N ARG A 451 19.54 32.62 -15.17
CA ARG A 451 20.59 31.74 -15.73
C ARG A 451 20.00 30.41 -16.18
N LEU A 452 20.26 30.05 -17.43
CA LEU A 452 19.92 28.75 -17.99
C LEU A 452 21.14 28.12 -18.63
N ALA A 453 21.60 27.02 -18.07
CA ALA A 453 22.57 26.13 -18.73
C ALA A 453 21.80 25.03 -19.48
N ILE A 454 22.20 24.78 -20.71
CA ILE A 454 21.65 23.73 -21.57
C ILE A 454 22.58 22.51 -21.51
N PRO A 455 22.08 21.30 -21.21
CA PRO A 455 22.91 20.09 -21.22
C PRO A 455 23.52 19.81 -22.60
N ARG A 456 24.75 19.30 -22.64
CA ARG A 456 25.48 19.02 -23.89
C ARG A 456 24.89 17.90 -24.72
N SER A 457 24.08 17.04 -24.11
CA SER A 457 23.31 15.99 -24.79
C SER A 457 22.20 16.52 -25.70
N ILE A 458 21.76 17.77 -25.51
CA ILE A 458 20.65 18.37 -26.25
C ILE A 458 21.09 18.70 -27.69
N ARG A 459 20.25 18.31 -28.66
CA ARG A 459 20.45 18.56 -30.12
C ARG A 459 19.41 19.51 -30.69
N THR A 460 18.22 19.58 -30.09
CA THR A 460 17.09 20.39 -30.58
C THR A 460 16.55 21.28 -29.47
N LEU A 461 16.41 22.57 -29.78
CA LEU A 461 15.72 23.57 -28.96
C LEU A 461 14.38 23.90 -29.61
N GLU A 462 13.28 23.46 -29.02
CA GLU A 462 11.96 23.61 -29.60
C GLU A 462 11.32 25.00 -29.37
N GLN A 463 10.17 25.24 -30.02
CA GLN A 463 9.46 26.50 -30.01
C GLN A 463 9.06 26.91 -28.59
N GLY A 464 9.21 28.21 -28.29
CA GLY A 464 8.78 28.80 -27.04
C GLY A 464 9.59 28.39 -25.81
N LEU A 465 10.77 27.80 -25.98
CA LEU A 465 11.60 27.29 -24.90
C LEU A 465 11.69 28.22 -23.68
N LEU A 466 12.00 29.49 -23.91
CA LEU A 466 12.18 30.56 -22.91
C LEU A 466 11.16 31.68 -23.02
N SER A 467 10.10 31.53 -23.79
CA SER A 467 9.20 32.66 -24.09
C SER A 467 8.72 33.38 -22.83
N GLY A 468 8.86 34.70 -22.81
CA GLY A 468 8.40 35.56 -21.72
C GLY A 468 9.38 35.72 -20.55
N ASN A 469 10.54 35.08 -20.56
CA ASN A 469 11.57 35.22 -19.51
C ASN A 469 12.47 36.42 -19.76
N THR A 470 12.15 37.54 -19.13
CA THR A 470 12.77 38.83 -19.40
C THR A 470 14.03 39.14 -18.58
N ARG A 471 14.41 38.25 -17.65
CA ARG A 471 15.63 38.40 -16.85
C ARG A 471 16.85 37.67 -17.44
N VAL A 472 16.64 36.71 -18.36
CA VAL A 472 17.73 36.03 -19.05
C VAL A 472 18.37 37.03 -20.01
N SER A 473 19.60 37.45 -19.74
CA SER A 473 20.35 38.44 -20.54
C SER A 473 21.40 37.79 -21.45
N SER A 474 21.82 36.58 -21.16
CA SER A 474 22.78 35.83 -21.98
C SER A 474 22.45 34.34 -22.00
N ILE A 475 22.87 33.65 -23.08
CA ILE A 475 22.70 32.20 -23.20
C ILE A 475 23.89 31.58 -23.91
N VAL A 476 24.29 30.38 -23.48
CA VAL A 476 25.26 29.53 -24.16
C VAL A 476 24.52 28.39 -24.86
N ILE A 477 24.72 28.28 -26.17
CA ILE A 477 24.20 27.19 -27.00
C ILE A 477 25.31 26.14 -27.15
N PRO A 478 25.21 24.95 -26.58
CA PRO A 478 26.24 23.91 -26.60
C PRO A 478 26.57 23.47 -28.02
N ALA A 479 27.80 22.99 -28.22
CA ALA A 479 28.31 22.52 -29.51
C ALA A 479 27.45 21.43 -30.17
N GLY A 480 26.72 20.65 -29.37
CA GLY A 480 25.84 19.58 -29.84
C GLY A 480 24.54 20.04 -30.47
N VAL A 481 24.11 21.26 -30.23
CA VAL A 481 22.81 21.76 -30.74
C VAL A 481 22.90 21.91 -32.27
N GLY A 482 22.05 21.14 -32.97
CA GLY A 482 21.97 21.13 -34.44
C GLY A 482 20.74 21.88 -34.97
N GLU A 483 19.74 22.15 -34.11
CA GLU A 483 18.52 22.84 -34.53
C GLU A 483 18.00 23.79 -33.45
N ILE A 484 17.59 24.99 -33.85
CA ILE A 484 16.90 25.98 -33.03
C ILE A 484 15.59 26.33 -33.74
N ALA A 485 14.47 25.93 -33.15
CA ALA A 485 13.15 26.16 -33.73
C ALA A 485 12.77 27.64 -33.76
N PHE A 486 11.80 27.95 -34.62
CA PHE A 486 11.17 29.26 -34.65
C PHE A 486 10.62 29.64 -33.25
N GLY A 487 10.92 30.88 -32.82
CA GLY A 487 10.40 31.40 -31.56
C GLY A 487 10.91 30.74 -30.27
N ALA A 488 12.03 30.02 -30.32
CA ALA A 488 12.62 29.37 -29.15
C ALA A 488 12.89 30.37 -28.00
N PHE A 489 13.30 31.60 -28.33
CA PHE A 489 13.64 32.65 -27.37
C PHE A 489 12.74 33.90 -27.50
N ASP A 490 11.53 33.74 -28.00
CA ASP A 490 10.61 34.88 -28.19
C ASP A 490 10.29 35.58 -26.86
N ASN A 491 10.11 36.90 -26.92
CA ASN A 491 9.78 37.73 -25.77
C ASN A 491 10.76 37.64 -24.60
N THR A 492 12.03 37.30 -24.87
CA THR A 492 13.14 37.39 -23.92
C THR A 492 13.90 38.72 -24.08
N ARG A 493 14.84 38.98 -23.17
CA ARG A 493 15.77 40.14 -23.25
C ARG A 493 17.24 39.69 -23.41
N ILE A 494 17.45 38.57 -24.11
CA ILE A 494 18.81 38.06 -24.39
C ILE A 494 19.54 39.06 -25.25
N ARG A 495 20.69 39.56 -24.76
CA ARG A 495 21.57 40.49 -25.46
C ARG A 495 22.82 39.79 -25.98
N GLU A 496 23.33 38.80 -25.29
CA GLU A 496 24.51 38.03 -25.70
C GLU A 496 24.16 36.56 -25.92
N VAL A 497 24.57 36.04 -27.05
CA VAL A 497 24.45 34.62 -27.40
C VAL A 497 25.85 34.09 -27.69
N ARG A 498 26.24 33.04 -26.98
CA ARG A 498 27.45 32.29 -27.30
C ARG A 498 27.05 30.95 -27.91
N VAL A 499 27.53 30.68 -29.12
CA VAL A 499 27.30 29.39 -29.79
C VAL A 499 28.63 28.64 -29.85
N GLU A 500 28.62 27.39 -29.35
CA GLU A 500 29.83 26.55 -29.33
C GLU A 500 29.92 25.61 -30.55
N ALA A 501 28.88 25.50 -31.37
CA ALA A 501 28.85 24.66 -32.55
C ALA A 501 29.75 25.25 -33.67
N ALA A 502 30.59 24.41 -34.27
CA ALA A 502 31.45 24.82 -35.38
C ALA A 502 30.65 25.05 -36.68
N THR A 503 29.49 24.41 -36.82
CA THR A 503 28.55 24.62 -37.93
C THR A 503 27.30 25.30 -37.41
N PRO A 504 26.71 26.26 -38.11
CA PRO A 504 25.48 26.92 -37.68
C PRO A 504 24.36 25.91 -37.48
N PRO A 505 23.72 25.87 -36.28
CA PRO A 505 22.49 25.12 -36.11
C PRO A 505 21.43 25.49 -37.16
N VAL A 506 20.62 24.50 -37.56
CA VAL A 506 19.52 24.73 -38.49
C VAL A 506 18.53 25.69 -37.84
N ALA A 507 18.17 26.76 -38.53
CA ALA A 507 17.15 27.71 -38.08
C ALA A 507 15.77 27.25 -38.54
N GLY A 508 14.86 27.05 -37.57
CA GLY A 508 13.44 26.76 -37.86
C GLY A 508 12.77 27.98 -38.48
N LEU A 509 12.58 27.97 -39.81
CA LEU A 509 12.01 29.08 -40.56
C LEU A 509 10.49 28.90 -40.70
N ILE A 510 9.74 30.02 -40.56
CA ILE A 510 8.36 30.14 -40.98
C ILE A 510 8.27 31.27 -41.99
N LEU A 511 7.77 31.01 -43.22
CA LEU A 511 7.70 31.96 -44.31
C LEU A 511 9.06 32.65 -44.58
N ASP A 512 10.14 31.88 -44.61
CA ASP A 512 11.53 32.33 -44.78
C ASP A 512 12.02 33.32 -43.70
N GLN A 513 11.33 33.40 -42.58
CA GLN A 513 11.73 34.21 -41.45
C GLN A 513 12.05 33.35 -40.23
N TRP A 514 13.13 33.67 -39.55
CA TRP A 514 13.52 33.09 -38.30
C TRP A 514 13.49 34.13 -37.18
N TYR A 515 12.72 33.86 -36.14
CA TYR A 515 12.68 34.68 -34.94
C TYR A 515 13.23 33.89 -33.74
N GLY A 516 14.33 33.14 -33.93
CA GLY A 516 14.96 32.35 -32.88
C GLY A 516 15.53 33.19 -31.75
N PHE A 517 16.02 34.41 -32.05
CA PHE A 517 16.52 35.34 -31.04
C PHE A 517 15.75 36.66 -31.06
N PRO A 518 15.73 37.38 -29.90
CA PRO A 518 15.13 38.72 -29.81
C PRO A 518 15.79 39.69 -30.80
N LYS A 519 15.04 40.68 -31.23
CA LYS A 519 15.55 41.75 -32.09
C LYS A 519 16.68 42.55 -31.42
N ASP A 520 16.72 42.57 -30.09
CA ASP A 520 17.63 43.33 -29.24
C ASP A 520 18.94 42.60 -28.94
N VAL A 521 19.20 41.43 -29.54
CA VAL A 521 20.48 40.75 -29.40
C VAL A 521 21.58 41.69 -29.89
N GLU A 522 22.54 41.96 -29.03
CA GLU A 522 23.62 42.89 -29.29
C GLU A 522 24.86 42.15 -29.86
N LYS A 523 25.05 40.89 -29.45
CA LYS A 523 26.26 40.15 -29.77
C LYS A 523 25.98 38.64 -29.89
N ILE A 524 26.53 38.03 -30.94
CA ILE A 524 26.54 36.58 -31.16
C ILE A 524 27.97 36.10 -31.34
N ILE A 525 28.50 35.41 -30.35
CA ILE A 525 29.87 34.90 -30.34
C ILE A 525 29.85 33.47 -30.89
N VAL A 526 30.62 33.21 -31.93
CA VAL A 526 30.75 31.88 -32.55
C VAL A 526 32.19 31.39 -32.47
N PRO A 527 32.47 30.07 -32.68
CA PRO A 527 33.83 29.56 -32.65
C PRO A 527 34.74 30.26 -33.63
N ALA A 528 36.00 30.46 -33.26
CA ALA A 528 37.01 31.14 -34.10
C ALA A 528 37.07 30.53 -35.52
N GLY A 529 37.03 31.39 -36.54
CA GLY A 529 37.07 30.99 -37.95
C GLY A 529 35.73 30.53 -38.55
N THR A 530 34.61 30.51 -37.78
CA THR A 530 33.31 30.08 -38.29
C THR A 530 32.35 31.23 -38.60
N ALA A 531 32.67 32.46 -38.25
CA ALA A 531 31.79 33.62 -38.37
C ALA A 531 31.23 33.80 -39.80
N ASP A 532 32.03 33.57 -40.84
CA ASP A 532 31.57 33.69 -42.24
C ASP A 532 30.51 32.63 -42.59
N ALA A 533 30.61 31.41 -42.05
CA ALA A 533 29.61 30.38 -42.24
C ALA A 533 28.27 30.76 -41.58
N TYR A 534 28.34 31.30 -40.37
CA TYR A 534 27.15 31.77 -39.65
C TYR A 534 26.48 32.97 -40.36
N LYS A 535 27.26 33.94 -40.80
CA LYS A 535 26.75 35.13 -41.54
C LYS A 535 26.04 34.77 -42.84
N LYS A 536 26.37 33.62 -43.44
CA LYS A 536 25.76 33.14 -44.70
C LYS A 536 24.62 32.13 -44.47
N ALA A 537 24.51 31.55 -43.30
CA ALA A 537 23.52 30.53 -43.03
C ALA A 537 22.10 31.11 -42.98
N ALA A 538 21.13 30.32 -43.48
CA ALA A 538 19.72 30.70 -43.48
C ALA A 538 19.24 31.01 -42.05
N GLY A 539 18.52 32.13 -41.89
CA GLY A 539 18.08 32.65 -40.60
C GLY A 539 19.17 33.43 -39.84
N TRP A 540 20.41 32.94 -39.77
CA TRP A 540 21.51 33.58 -39.07
C TRP A 540 21.99 34.85 -39.75
N SER A 541 21.94 34.90 -41.09
CA SER A 541 22.30 36.07 -41.90
C SER A 541 21.59 37.35 -41.48
N ARG A 542 20.45 37.26 -40.84
CA ARG A 542 19.70 38.40 -40.25
C ARG A 542 20.50 39.12 -39.15
N PHE A 543 21.41 38.40 -38.49
CA PHE A 543 22.25 38.92 -37.41
C PHE A 543 23.70 39.09 -37.82
N ALA A 544 24.00 39.12 -39.14
CA ALA A 544 25.37 39.10 -39.66
C ALA A 544 26.27 40.21 -39.11
N ASP A 545 25.69 41.38 -38.81
CA ASP A 545 26.36 42.55 -38.21
C ASP A 545 26.72 42.36 -36.72
N ARG A 546 26.14 41.36 -36.04
CA ARG A 546 26.31 41.06 -34.62
C ARG A 546 27.11 39.77 -34.36
N ILE A 547 27.46 39.04 -35.43
CA ILE A 547 28.21 37.78 -35.36
C ILE A 547 29.72 38.07 -35.40
N GLU A 548 30.40 37.63 -34.34
CA GLU A 548 31.85 37.74 -34.21
C GLU A 548 32.54 36.44 -33.78
#